data_1aece98967d293548f27358df1ee1b05
#
_entry.id   1aece98967d293548f27358df1ee1b05
#
_cell.length_a   1.000
_cell.length_b   1.000
_cell.length_c   1.000
_cell.angle_alpha   90.00
_cell.angle_beta   90.00
_cell.angle_gamma   90.00
#
_symmetry.space_group_name_H-M   'P 1'
#
loop_
_entity.id
_entity.type
_entity.pdbx_description
1 polymer ?
#
loop_
_entity_poly.entity_id
_entity_poly.type
_entity_poly.pdbx_seq_one_letter_code
_entity_poly.pdbx_strand_id
1 'polypeptide(L)'
;MHDVVDLRSDTLTLPTPAMREAMATAEVGDDVWEEDPTVQRLEALAAELTGKESGLFVASGTMGNLVSVLSQTRPGQEIILDLDSHIFNYEVASAAVIGGVQTRPIRTERGFLSPQQVSEAIRPANIHIPPTGLVCLENTHNRHGGTLCTPEEIGAVAAVARAAAVPVHLDGARIFNAAVALKRRVREFAAPVASVTFCLSKGLAAPVGSLVCGSREFIGRARRWRKMLGGGMRQVGVLAAAGLVALEQMVERLAEDHANAKRLGEGLARLPGVRIDLSRVQTNIVIFFVDRPGGAQTLVSECAARKVKIHQIGPTSIRCVTHKDVDRDDIDRALQAFTEITRHWERHGGPPANGH
;
A
#
# COMPACT_ATOMS: atom_id res chain seq x y z
N MET A 1 -6.81 -4.64 26.55
CA MET A 1 -5.44 -5.06 26.18
C MET A 1 -5.54 -6.30 25.31
N HIS A 2 -5.02 -6.26 24.10
CA HIS A 2 -4.91 -7.46 23.28
C HIS A 2 -3.84 -8.38 23.90
N ASP A 3 -4.12 -9.69 23.97
CA ASP A 3 -3.17 -10.67 24.53
C ASP A 3 -1.90 -10.80 23.64
N VAL A 4 -2.01 -10.48 22.36
CA VAL A 4 -0.95 -10.54 21.34
C VAL A 4 -0.78 -9.18 20.66
N VAL A 5 0.46 -8.69 20.61
CA VAL A 5 0.85 -7.51 19.81
C VAL A 5 1.18 -8.00 18.41
N ASP A 6 0.35 -7.66 17.42
CA ASP A 6 0.56 -8.12 16.04
C ASP A 6 1.01 -6.97 15.12
N LEU A 7 2.31 -6.89 14.86
CA LEU A 7 2.96 -5.88 14.03
C LEU A 7 3.25 -6.37 12.59
N ARG A 8 2.65 -7.47 12.15
CA ARG A 8 2.97 -8.04 10.83
C ARG A 8 2.47 -7.19 9.67
N SER A 9 1.25 -6.63 9.78
CA SER A 9 0.64 -5.85 8.70
C SER A 9 -0.59 -5.08 9.19
N ASP A 10 -0.85 -3.90 8.61
CA ASP A 10 -2.11 -3.17 8.78
C ASP A 10 -3.30 -3.82 8.05
N THR A 11 -3.08 -4.85 7.24
CA THR A 11 -4.14 -5.68 6.66
C THR A 11 -4.83 -6.61 7.67
N LEU A 12 -4.32 -6.67 8.89
CA LEU A 12 -4.87 -7.48 10.00
C LEU A 12 -5.88 -6.70 10.84
N THR A 13 -6.06 -5.42 10.57
CA THR A 13 -7.03 -4.57 11.28
C THR A 13 -8.44 -5.13 11.18
N LEU A 14 -9.15 -5.09 12.31
CA LEU A 14 -10.54 -5.51 12.38
C LEU A 14 -11.47 -4.31 12.18
N PRO A 15 -12.63 -4.49 11.54
CA PRO A 15 -13.60 -3.42 11.39
C PRO A 15 -14.08 -2.91 12.75
N THR A 16 -14.22 -1.59 12.87
CA THR A 16 -14.70 -0.93 14.08
C THR A 16 -16.16 -1.29 14.39
N PRO A 17 -16.67 -1.08 15.63
CA PRO A 17 -18.08 -1.23 15.91
C PRO A 17 -18.98 -0.38 14.98
N ALA A 18 -18.57 0.87 14.69
CA ALA A 18 -19.30 1.75 13.76
C ALA A 18 -19.34 1.17 12.33
N MET A 19 -18.27 0.56 11.86
CA MET A 19 -18.27 -0.13 10.56
C MET A 19 -19.22 -1.33 10.55
N ARG A 20 -19.23 -2.13 11.62
CA ARG A 20 -20.12 -3.31 11.74
C ARG A 20 -21.58 -2.89 11.74
N GLU A 21 -21.93 -1.82 12.45
CA GLU A 21 -23.27 -1.25 12.46
C GLU A 21 -23.66 -0.71 11.08
N ALA A 22 -22.79 0.06 10.44
CA ALA A 22 -23.02 0.57 9.08
C ALA A 22 -23.23 -0.57 8.07
N MET A 23 -22.47 -1.66 8.17
CA MET A 23 -22.64 -2.85 7.34
C MET A 23 -24.00 -3.54 7.57
N ALA A 24 -24.43 -3.63 8.83
CA ALA A 24 -25.69 -4.29 9.20
C ALA A 24 -26.91 -3.51 8.74
N THR A 25 -26.82 -2.19 8.64
CA THR A 25 -27.92 -1.28 8.31
C THR A 25 -27.81 -0.66 6.92
N ALA A 26 -26.84 -1.12 6.10
CA ALA A 26 -26.60 -0.56 4.78
C ALA A 26 -27.82 -0.64 3.86
N GLU A 27 -28.16 0.46 3.23
CA GLU A 27 -29.10 0.45 2.10
C GLU A 27 -28.39 -0.15 0.88
N VAL A 28 -29.00 -1.14 0.24
CA VAL A 28 -28.35 -1.91 -0.83
C VAL A 28 -29.23 -2.02 -2.08
N GLY A 29 -28.57 -2.21 -3.20
CA GLY A 29 -29.14 -2.52 -4.51
C GLY A 29 -28.15 -3.36 -5.33
N ASP A 30 -28.41 -3.60 -6.61
CA ASP A 30 -27.50 -4.35 -7.46
C ASP A 30 -26.44 -3.41 -8.07
N ASP A 31 -25.18 -3.55 -7.61
CA ASP A 31 -24.04 -2.74 -8.11
C ASP A 31 -23.75 -2.97 -9.62
N VAL A 32 -24.09 -4.12 -10.18
CA VAL A 32 -23.90 -4.37 -11.62
C VAL A 32 -24.87 -3.53 -12.47
N TRP A 33 -26.05 -3.25 -11.93
CA TRP A 33 -27.03 -2.34 -12.52
C TRP A 33 -26.81 -0.88 -12.12
N GLU A 34 -25.78 -0.62 -11.32
CA GLU A 34 -25.50 0.70 -10.75
C GLU A 34 -26.65 1.24 -9.89
N GLU A 35 -27.33 0.34 -9.15
CA GLU A 35 -28.49 0.65 -8.32
C GLU A 35 -28.21 0.56 -6.82
N ASP A 36 -26.98 0.20 -6.40
CA ASP A 36 -26.61 0.17 -4.97
C ASP A 36 -26.26 1.58 -4.47
N PRO A 37 -27.11 2.21 -3.65
CA PRO A 37 -26.95 3.61 -3.26
C PRO A 37 -25.74 3.82 -2.35
N THR A 38 -25.36 2.81 -1.56
CA THR A 38 -24.21 2.89 -0.66
C THR A 38 -22.90 2.82 -1.44
N VAL A 39 -22.82 1.99 -2.49
CA VAL A 39 -21.67 1.96 -3.41
C VAL A 39 -21.55 3.29 -4.15
N GLN A 40 -22.65 3.82 -4.66
CA GLN A 40 -22.63 5.11 -5.37
C GLN A 40 -22.11 6.24 -4.46
N ARG A 41 -22.53 6.28 -3.20
CA ARG A 41 -22.03 7.27 -2.23
C ARG A 41 -20.54 7.09 -1.98
N LEU A 42 -20.06 5.86 -1.81
CA LEU A 42 -18.64 5.58 -1.59
C LEU A 42 -17.78 5.97 -2.82
N GLU A 43 -18.22 5.62 -4.03
CA GLU A 43 -17.54 5.97 -5.28
C GLU A 43 -17.50 7.49 -5.49
N ALA A 44 -18.61 8.20 -5.18
CA ALA A 44 -18.67 9.65 -5.24
C ALA A 44 -17.74 10.33 -4.23
N LEU A 45 -17.74 9.87 -2.98
CA LEU A 45 -16.82 10.37 -1.94
C LEU A 45 -15.35 10.16 -2.32
N ALA A 46 -15.01 8.99 -2.87
CA ALA A 46 -13.66 8.70 -3.33
C ALA A 46 -13.22 9.63 -4.48
N ALA A 47 -14.11 9.90 -5.43
CA ALA A 47 -13.89 10.84 -6.51
C ALA A 47 -13.67 12.27 -5.99
N GLU A 48 -14.48 12.71 -5.03
CA GLU A 48 -14.35 14.01 -4.37
C GLU A 48 -13.01 14.15 -3.64
N LEU A 49 -12.65 13.19 -2.79
CA LEU A 49 -11.41 13.20 -2.01
C LEU A 49 -10.15 13.20 -2.89
N THR A 50 -10.19 12.51 -4.01
CA THR A 50 -9.08 12.44 -4.97
C THR A 50 -9.10 13.57 -6.00
N GLY A 51 -10.21 14.33 -6.10
CA GLY A 51 -10.41 15.34 -7.14
C GLY A 51 -10.51 14.75 -8.55
N LYS A 52 -10.91 13.48 -8.68
CA LYS A 52 -11.15 12.79 -9.94
C LYS A 52 -12.63 12.88 -10.33
N GLU A 53 -12.93 12.58 -11.59
CA GLU A 53 -14.29 12.68 -12.12
C GLU A 53 -15.20 11.54 -11.65
N SER A 54 -14.63 10.37 -11.35
CA SER A 54 -15.38 9.18 -10.96
C SER A 54 -14.53 8.21 -10.17
N GLY A 55 -15.19 7.37 -9.36
CA GLY A 55 -14.62 6.27 -8.60
C GLY A 55 -15.21 4.92 -9.00
N LEU A 56 -14.52 3.84 -8.64
CA LEU A 56 -14.95 2.45 -8.80
C LEU A 56 -14.54 1.64 -7.58
N PHE A 57 -15.50 1.04 -6.90
CA PHE A 57 -15.24 0.10 -5.82
C PHE A 57 -14.79 -1.25 -6.39
N VAL A 58 -13.68 -1.78 -5.85
CA VAL A 58 -13.08 -3.06 -6.24
C VAL A 58 -12.76 -3.91 -5.01
N ALA A 59 -12.70 -5.22 -5.18
CA ALA A 59 -12.52 -6.17 -4.09
C ALA A 59 -11.18 -6.04 -3.35
N SER A 60 -10.13 -5.59 -4.03
CA SER A 60 -8.77 -5.50 -3.46
C SER A 60 -7.91 -4.46 -4.18
N GLY A 61 -6.78 -4.06 -3.57
CA GLY A 61 -5.78 -3.21 -4.22
C GLY A 61 -5.19 -3.86 -5.46
N THR A 62 -4.92 -5.18 -5.42
CA THR A 62 -4.45 -5.95 -6.58
C THR A 62 -5.43 -5.85 -7.75
N MET A 63 -6.73 -6.01 -7.51
CA MET A 63 -7.73 -5.81 -8.57
C MET A 63 -7.74 -4.36 -9.06
N GLY A 64 -7.60 -3.38 -8.14
CA GLY A 64 -7.55 -1.96 -8.47
C GLY A 64 -6.39 -1.63 -9.41
N ASN A 65 -5.20 -2.08 -9.09
CA ASN A 65 -4.01 -1.90 -9.94
C ASN A 65 -4.19 -2.62 -11.28
N LEU A 66 -4.64 -3.87 -11.26
CA LEU A 66 -4.83 -4.65 -12.49
C LEU A 66 -5.83 -3.97 -13.45
N VAL A 67 -7.02 -3.60 -12.97
CA VAL A 67 -8.01 -2.92 -13.85
C VAL A 67 -7.50 -1.57 -14.32
N SER A 68 -6.67 -0.90 -13.54
CA SER A 68 -6.03 0.37 -13.93
C SER A 68 -5.01 0.17 -15.05
N VAL A 69 -4.17 -0.85 -14.95
CA VAL A 69 -3.21 -1.22 -16.01
C VAL A 69 -3.97 -1.61 -17.29
N LEU A 70 -4.92 -2.54 -17.20
CA LEU A 70 -5.70 -3.05 -18.32
C LEU A 70 -6.52 -1.94 -19.05
N SER A 71 -6.96 -0.93 -18.30
CA SER A 71 -7.74 0.19 -18.86
C SER A 71 -6.89 1.23 -19.57
N GLN A 72 -5.57 1.24 -19.37
CA GLN A 72 -4.65 2.25 -19.87
C GLN A 72 -3.60 1.68 -20.83
N THR A 73 -3.55 0.35 -20.97
CA THR A 73 -2.57 -0.33 -21.83
C THR A 73 -3.26 -1.26 -22.84
N ARG A 74 -2.47 -1.77 -23.76
CA ARG A 74 -2.86 -2.81 -24.74
C ARG A 74 -1.82 -3.93 -24.71
N PRO A 75 -2.19 -5.17 -25.06
CA PRO A 75 -1.22 -6.26 -25.22
C PRO A 75 -0.05 -5.85 -26.14
N GLY A 76 1.16 -6.22 -25.73
CA GLY A 76 2.40 -5.87 -26.45
C GLY A 76 3.01 -4.53 -26.05
N GLN A 77 2.37 -3.75 -25.19
CA GLN A 77 2.99 -2.56 -24.57
C GLN A 77 3.83 -2.94 -23.34
N GLU A 78 4.66 -1.99 -22.87
CA GLU A 78 5.35 -2.11 -21.59
C GLU A 78 4.87 -1.07 -20.58
N ILE A 79 4.99 -1.42 -19.29
CA ILE A 79 4.78 -0.49 -18.17
C ILE A 79 6.10 -0.28 -17.42
N ILE A 80 6.40 0.99 -17.10
CA ILE A 80 7.56 1.39 -16.30
C ILE A 80 7.13 1.46 -14.85
N LEU A 81 7.91 0.84 -13.94
CA LEU A 81 7.63 0.82 -12.50
C LEU A 81 8.92 0.63 -11.70
N ASP A 82 8.85 0.85 -10.40
CA ASP A 82 9.97 0.53 -9.49
C ASP A 82 10.15 -0.99 -9.35
N LEU A 83 11.42 -1.43 -9.24
CA LEU A 83 11.78 -2.85 -9.10
C LEU A 83 11.15 -3.50 -7.86
N ASP A 84 10.96 -2.74 -6.79
CA ASP A 84 10.39 -3.21 -5.53
C ASP A 84 8.87 -2.91 -5.41
N SER A 85 8.22 -2.40 -6.47
CA SER A 85 6.80 -2.06 -6.46
C SER A 85 5.90 -3.28 -6.22
N HIS A 86 4.71 -3.01 -5.65
CA HIS A 86 3.70 -4.05 -5.37
C HIS A 86 3.20 -4.71 -6.66
N ILE A 87 2.92 -3.92 -7.69
CA ILE A 87 2.46 -4.41 -9.01
C ILE A 87 3.43 -5.44 -9.59
N PHE A 88 4.74 -5.22 -9.43
CA PHE A 88 5.75 -6.12 -9.97
C PHE A 88 5.93 -7.39 -9.14
N ASN A 89 5.94 -7.26 -7.79
CA ASN A 89 6.38 -8.36 -6.91
C ASN A 89 5.24 -9.18 -6.29
N TYR A 90 4.04 -8.59 -6.11
CA TYR A 90 3.01 -9.19 -5.24
C TYR A 90 1.66 -9.42 -5.92
N GLU A 91 1.54 -9.14 -7.22
CA GLU A 91 0.29 -9.29 -7.97
C GLU A 91 0.31 -10.48 -8.95
N VAL A 92 1.17 -11.46 -8.67
CA VAL A 92 1.23 -12.76 -9.35
C VAL A 92 1.36 -12.63 -10.88
N ALA A 93 2.18 -11.66 -11.33
CA ALA A 93 2.40 -11.35 -12.75
C ALA A 93 1.10 -11.04 -13.54
N SER A 94 0.05 -10.59 -12.86
CA SER A 94 -1.28 -10.40 -13.46
C SER A 94 -1.28 -9.44 -14.66
N ALA A 95 -0.46 -8.39 -14.65
CA ALA A 95 -0.28 -7.47 -15.77
C ALA A 95 0.23 -8.18 -17.03
N ALA A 96 1.15 -9.13 -16.87
CA ALA A 96 1.67 -9.93 -17.99
C ALA A 96 0.68 -11.01 -18.43
N VAL A 97 0.15 -11.79 -17.48
CA VAL A 97 -0.71 -12.98 -17.80
C VAL A 97 -2.06 -12.54 -18.37
N ILE A 98 -2.68 -11.52 -17.82
CA ILE A 98 -4.03 -11.09 -18.22
C ILE A 98 -3.96 -9.94 -19.23
N GLY A 99 -3.05 -8.97 -19.00
CA GLY A 99 -2.92 -7.79 -19.83
C GLY A 99 -2.04 -7.97 -21.06
N GLY A 100 -1.21 -9.03 -21.10
CA GLY A 100 -0.20 -9.19 -22.16
C GLY A 100 0.82 -8.04 -22.18
N VAL A 101 1.08 -7.44 -21.02
CA VAL A 101 1.89 -6.24 -20.86
C VAL A 101 3.26 -6.61 -20.29
N GLN A 102 4.32 -6.15 -20.93
CA GLN A 102 5.67 -6.31 -20.41
C GLN A 102 5.92 -5.35 -19.25
N THR A 103 6.55 -5.81 -18.17
CA THR A 103 7.03 -4.93 -17.10
C THR A 103 8.47 -4.50 -17.38
N ARG A 104 8.78 -3.22 -17.14
CA ARG A 104 10.12 -2.65 -17.17
C ARG A 104 10.47 -2.10 -15.79
N PRO A 105 11.00 -2.96 -14.90
CA PRO A 105 11.34 -2.56 -13.55
C PRO A 105 12.63 -1.72 -13.55
N ILE A 106 12.63 -0.62 -12.79
CA ILE A 106 13.77 0.27 -12.62
C ILE A 106 14.14 0.29 -11.14
N ARG A 107 15.42 0.12 -10.84
CA ARG A 107 15.91 0.20 -9.47
C ARG A 107 15.95 1.65 -9.00
N THR A 108 15.35 1.92 -7.87
CA THR A 108 15.39 3.22 -7.20
C THR A 108 15.99 3.10 -5.80
N GLU A 109 16.35 4.21 -5.18
CA GLU A 109 16.93 4.23 -3.84
C GLU A 109 15.86 4.21 -2.74
N ARG A 110 14.68 4.80 -3.00
CA ARG A 110 13.61 4.96 -2.01
C ARG A 110 12.20 4.62 -2.50
N GLY A 111 12.10 3.88 -3.62
CA GLY A 111 10.83 3.46 -4.19
C GLY A 111 10.23 4.44 -5.20
N PHE A 112 10.91 5.55 -5.53
CA PHE A 112 10.40 6.54 -6.47
C PHE A 112 11.28 6.69 -7.69
N LEU A 113 10.62 6.62 -8.85
CA LEU A 113 11.23 6.94 -10.14
C LEU A 113 11.48 8.45 -10.23
N SER A 114 12.71 8.84 -10.57
CA SER A 114 13.00 10.24 -10.88
C SER A 114 12.48 10.61 -12.28
N PRO A 115 12.24 11.91 -12.55
CA PRO A 115 11.91 12.37 -13.90
C PRO A 115 12.93 11.94 -14.96
N GLN A 116 14.21 11.94 -14.61
CA GLN A 116 15.28 11.49 -15.50
C GLN A 116 15.16 10.00 -15.82
N GLN A 117 14.98 9.14 -14.81
CA GLN A 117 14.79 7.70 -15.01
C GLN A 117 13.58 7.40 -15.91
N VAL A 118 12.48 8.12 -15.72
CA VAL A 118 11.30 7.96 -16.56
C VAL A 118 11.57 8.42 -17.99
N SER A 119 12.24 9.56 -18.17
CA SER A 119 12.61 10.07 -19.51
C SER A 119 13.50 9.08 -20.29
N GLU A 120 14.49 8.51 -19.62
CA GLU A 120 15.39 7.51 -20.20
C GLU A 120 14.73 6.16 -20.44
N ALA A 121 13.68 5.85 -19.68
CA ALA A 121 12.96 4.60 -19.80
C ALA A 121 11.87 4.63 -20.88
N ILE A 122 11.25 5.76 -21.16
CA ILE A 122 10.25 5.88 -22.23
C ILE A 122 10.89 5.59 -23.58
N ARG A 123 10.31 4.63 -24.30
CA ARG A 123 10.90 4.16 -25.55
C ARG A 123 10.45 5.01 -26.75
N PRO A 124 11.36 5.30 -27.67
CA PRO A 124 10.98 5.89 -28.95
C PRO A 124 10.17 4.90 -29.82
N ALA A 125 9.38 5.41 -30.75
CA ALA A 125 8.67 4.56 -31.70
C ALA A 125 9.67 3.74 -32.53
N ASN A 126 9.60 2.41 -32.43
CA ASN A 126 10.48 1.48 -33.14
C ASN A 126 9.79 0.14 -33.29
N ILE A 127 9.95 -0.50 -34.46
CA ILE A 127 9.32 -1.79 -34.77
C ILE A 127 9.87 -2.95 -33.92
N HIS A 128 11.08 -2.82 -33.38
CA HIS A 128 11.78 -3.89 -32.64
C HIS A 128 11.54 -3.87 -31.14
N ILE A 129 10.86 -2.85 -30.61
CA ILE A 129 10.72 -2.67 -29.15
C ILE A 129 9.25 -2.37 -28.77
N PRO A 130 8.76 -2.86 -27.62
CA PRO A 130 7.41 -2.56 -27.17
C PRO A 130 7.27 -1.07 -26.88
N PRO A 131 6.17 -0.42 -27.30
CA PRO A 131 5.92 0.96 -26.92
C PRO A 131 5.58 1.07 -25.42
N THR A 132 6.03 2.14 -24.77
CA THR A 132 5.69 2.42 -23.38
C THR A 132 4.21 2.85 -23.30
N GLY A 133 3.42 2.10 -22.51
CA GLY A 133 1.97 2.33 -22.37
C GLY A 133 1.59 3.02 -21.07
N LEU A 134 2.36 2.88 -20.00
CA LEU A 134 2.02 3.41 -18.69
C LEU A 134 3.27 3.57 -17.81
N VAL A 135 3.26 4.58 -16.94
CA VAL A 135 4.17 4.69 -15.79
C VAL A 135 3.37 4.40 -14.52
N CYS A 136 3.84 3.48 -13.68
CA CYS A 136 3.23 3.16 -12.39
C CYS A 136 4.11 3.66 -11.25
N LEU A 137 3.53 4.45 -10.35
CA LEU A 137 4.17 4.93 -9.12
C LEU A 137 3.47 4.30 -7.91
N GLU A 138 4.17 4.18 -6.78
CA GLU A 138 3.61 3.66 -5.52
C GLU A 138 3.85 4.65 -4.38
N ASN A 139 2.78 5.04 -3.63
CA ASN A 139 2.88 5.95 -2.49
C ASN A 139 1.83 5.62 -1.39
N THR A 140 2.20 5.35 -0.14
CA THR A 140 3.58 5.20 0.38
C THR A 140 4.17 3.87 -0.10
N HIS A 141 5.49 3.83 -0.31
CA HIS A 141 6.11 2.63 -0.90
C HIS A 141 6.30 1.53 0.14
N ASN A 142 5.65 0.38 -0.08
CA ASN A 142 5.60 -0.72 0.89
C ASN A 142 6.98 -1.34 1.19
N ARG A 143 7.74 -1.69 0.17
CA ARG A 143 9.05 -2.37 0.30
C ARG A 143 10.17 -1.44 0.76
N HIS A 144 10.00 -0.13 0.58
CA HIS A 144 10.95 0.88 1.05
C HIS A 144 10.59 1.45 2.44
N GLY A 145 9.73 0.74 3.22
CA GLY A 145 9.45 1.12 4.61
C GLY A 145 8.41 2.24 4.76
N GLY A 146 7.50 2.37 3.80
CA GLY A 146 6.46 3.40 3.85
C GLY A 146 6.99 4.80 3.53
N THR A 147 8.09 4.88 2.77
CA THR A 147 8.65 6.15 2.28
C THR A 147 7.64 6.95 1.47
N LEU A 148 7.74 8.25 1.59
CA LEU A 148 6.83 9.23 1.00
C LEU A 148 7.37 9.80 -0.32
N CYS A 149 6.46 10.06 -1.25
CA CYS A 149 6.67 10.95 -2.39
C CYS A 149 5.76 12.16 -2.26
N THR A 150 6.29 13.35 -2.47
CA THR A 150 5.50 14.58 -2.39
C THR A 150 4.64 14.78 -3.65
N PRO A 151 3.57 15.57 -3.60
CA PRO A 151 2.81 15.93 -4.79
C PRO A 151 3.66 16.56 -5.90
N GLU A 152 4.67 17.34 -5.52
CA GLU A 152 5.59 18.00 -6.41
C GLU A 152 6.48 16.99 -7.16
N GLU A 153 7.00 15.97 -6.47
CA GLU A 153 7.78 14.88 -7.07
C GLU A 153 6.94 14.05 -8.03
N ILE A 154 5.71 13.69 -7.65
CA ILE A 154 4.75 13.02 -8.54
C ILE A 154 4.46 13.89 -9.77
N GLY A 155 4.24 15.19 -9.57
CA GLY A 155 4.00 16.15 -10.63
C GLY A 155 5.15 16.24 -11.64
N ALA A 156 6.38 16.22 -11.15
CA ALA A 156 7.58 16.26 -12.01
C ALA A 156 7.68 15.00 -12.90
N VAL A 157 7.44 13.81 -12.36
CA VAL A 157 7.38 12.56 -13.14
C VAL A 157 6.23 12.59 -14.14
N ALA A 158 5.04 13.02 -13.69
CA ALA A 158 3.87 13.10 -14.55
C ALA A 158 4.04 14.09 -15.71
N ALA A 159 4.80 15.17 -15.51
CA ALA A 159 5.10 16.13 -16.59
C ALA A 159 5.94 15.50 -17.69
N VAL A 160 6.96 14.72 -17.33
CA VAL A 160 7.80 13.97 -18.30
C VAL A 160 6.97 12.94 -19.05
N ALA A 161 6.19 12.13 -18.35
CA ALA A 161 5.33 11.12 -18.98
C ALA A 161 4.30 11.75 -19.93
N ARG A 162 3.69 12.87 -19.52
CA ARG A 162 2.71 13.62 -20.34
C ARG A 162 3.33 14.17 -21.62
N ALA A 163 4.57 14.68 -21.57
CA ALA A 163 5.28 15.16 -22.75
C ALA A 163 5.50 14.05 -23.80
N ALA A 164 5.53 12.80 -23.36
CA ALA A 164 5.61 11.62 -24.21
C ALA A 164 4.23 10.96 -24.49
N ALA A 165 3.13 11.61 -24.10
CA ALA A 165 1.76 11.07 -24.19
C ALA A 165 1.56 9.72 -23.45
N VAL A 166 2.35 9.46 -22.40
CA VAL A 166 2.24 8.26 -21.56
C VAL A 166 1.47 8.62 -20.30
N PRO A 167 0.38 7.92 -19.95
CA PRO A 167 -0.35 8.14 -18.70
C PRO A 167 0.46 7.67 -17.49
N VAL A 168 0.11 8.21 -16.30
CA VAL A 168 0.65 7.79 -15.02
C VAL A 168 -0.45 7.20 -14.16
N HIS A 169 -0.24 6.01 -13.61
CA HIS A 169 -1.04 5.40 -12.56
C HIS A 169 -0.34 5.52 -11.22
N LEU A 170 -1.07 5.89 -10.17
CA LEU A 170 -0.58 5.93 -8.80
C LEU A 170 -1.22 4.80 -8.00
N ASP A 171 -0.42 3.78 -7.66
CA ASP A 171 -0.76 2.87 -6.58
C ASP A 171 -0.65 3.62 -5.25
N GLY A 172 -1.77 4.10 -4.80
CA GLY A 172 -1.94 4.83 -3.56
C GLY A 172 -2.49 3.96 -2.44
N ALA A 173 -2.12 2.66 -2.38
CA ALA A 173 -2.66 1.72 -1.39
C ALA A 173 -2.66 2.26 0.05
N ARG A 174 -1.72 3.18 0.36
CA ARG A 174 -1.62 3.92 1.63
C ARG A 174 -1.51 5.43 1.42
N ILE A 175 -2.16 5.98 0.42
CA ILE A 175 -2.06 7.41 0.07
C ILE A 175 -2.52 8.33 1.22
N PHE A 176 -3.49 7.88 2.03
CA PHE A 176 -3.93 8.63 3.21
C PHE A 176 -2.84 8.73 4.28
N ASN A 177 -1.97 7.71 4.41
CA ASN A 177 -0.78 7.82 5.26
C ASN A 177 0.16 8.93 4.76
N ALA A 178 0.39 9.02 3.45
CA ALA A 178 1.19 10.11 2.87
C ALA A 178 0.54 11.48 3.12
N ALA A 179 -0.77 11.59 2.92
CA ALA A 179 -1.54 12.81 3.10
C ALA A 179 -1.46 13.33 4.55
N VAL A 180 -1.68 12.45 5.53
CA VAL A 180 -1.61 12.79 6.95
C VAL A 180 -0.19 13.15 7.37
N ALA A 181 0.82 12.37 6.96
CA ALA A 181 2.22 12.62 7.31
C ALA A 181 2.73 13.98 6.77
N LEU A 182 2.35 14.34 5.55
CA LEU A 182 2.74 15.59 4.90
C LEU A 182 1.78 16.77 5.17
N LYS A 183 0.66 16.50 5.86
CA LYS A 183 -0.43 17.48 6.09
C LYS A 183 -0.93 18.08 4.78
N ARG A 184 -1.13 17.24 3.77
CA ARG A 184 -1.59 17.59 2.43
C ARG A 184 -2.91 16.87 2.13
N ARG A 185 -3.70 17.40 1.20
CA ARG A 185 -4.93 16.73 0.75
C ARG A 185 -4.60 15.64 -0.26
N VAL A 186 -5.31 14.51 -0.24
CA VAL A 186 -5.11 13.40 -1.19
C VAL A 186 -5.23 13.86 -2.64
N ARG A 187 -6.11 14.81 -2.94
CA ARG A 187 -6.27 15.39 -4.29
C ARG A 187 -4.99 15.99 -4.85
N GLU A 188 -4.07 16.48 -4.02
CA GLU A 188 -2.82 17.08 -4.48
C GLU A 188 -1.88 16.00 -5.07
N PHE A 189 -1.87 14.81 -4.48
CA PHE A 189 -1.12 13.66 -5.00
C PHE A 189 -1.78 13.08 -6.25
N ALA A 190 -3.11 13.05 -6.29
CA ALA A 190 -3.87 12.48 -7.38
C ALA A 190 -3.96 13.42 -8.61
N ALA A 191 -3.91 14.74 -8.42
CA ALA A 191 -4.10 15.71 -9.50
C ALA A 191 -3.19 15.48 -10.73
N PRO A 192 -1.87 15.23 -10.60
CA PRO A 192 -0.98 15.11 -11.75
C PRO A 192 -1.10 13.78 -12.51
N VAL A 193 -1.73 12.74 -11.94
CA VAL A 193 -1.79 11.39 -12.50
C VAL A 193 -3.11 11.09 -13.21
N ALA A 194 -3.12 10.14 -14.15
CA ALA A 194 -4.33 9.77 -14.89
C ALA A 194 -5.31 8.96 -14.03
N SER A 195 -4.79 8.08 -13.16
CA SER A 195 -5.58 7.25 -12.27
C SER A 195 -4.87 7.02 -10.94
N VAL A 196 -5.64 6.81 -9.89
CA VAL A 196 -5.15 6.45 -8.56
C VAL A 196 -5.98 5.32 -7.98
N THR A 197 -5.31 4.38 -7.30
CA THR A 197 -5.96 3.33 -6.49
C THR A 197 -5.61 3.56 -5.03
N PHE A 198 -6.55 3.30 -4.09
CA PHE A 198 -6.25 3.27 -2.66
C PHE A 198 -7.02 2.18 -1.94
N CYS A 199 -6.45 1.65 -0.85
CA CYS A 199 -7.05 0.58 -0.08
C CYS A 199 -7.85 1.13 1.11
N LEU A 200 -9.03 0.53 1.34
CA LEU A 200 -9.82 0.72 2.54
C LEU A 200 -9.43 -0.30 3.63
N SER A 201 -8.96 -1.48 3.22
CA SER A 201 -8.72 -2.67 4.04
C SER A 201 -7.29 -2.75 4.62
N LYS A 202 -6.71 -1.62 4.97
CA LYS A 202 -5.39 -1.50 5.63
C LYS A 202 -5.52 -0.60 6.87
N GLY A 203 -4.72 0.44 7.01
CA GLY A 203 -4.80 1.38 8.13
C GLY A 203 -6.18 2.02 8.34
N LEU A 204 -7.00 2.11 7.30
CA LEU A 204 -8.38 2.59 7.38
C LEU A 204 -9.38 1.56 7.94
N ALA A 205 -8.95 0.31 8.13
CA ALA A 205 -9.66 -0.75 8.87
C ALA A 205 -10.98 -1.25 8.30
N ALA A 206 -11.38 -0.91 7.08
CA ALA A 206 -12.49 -1.61 6.46
C ALA A 206 -12.14 -3.09 6.23
N PRO A 207 -13.12 -4.02 6.31
CA PRO A 207 -12.82 -5.46 6.23
C PRO A 207 -12.33 -5.88 4.84
N VAL A 208 -12.65 -5.13 3.80
CA VAL A 208 -12.35 -5.47 2.40
C VAL A 208 -12.45 -4.22 1.52
N GLY A 209 -11.79 -4.25 0.38
CA GLY A 209 -12.03 -3.31 -0.70
C GLY A 209 -10.99 -2.23 -0.87
N SER A 210 -11.04 -1.67 -2.07
CA SER A 210 -10.23 -0.56 -2.54
C SER A 210 -11.03 0.29 -3.52
N LEU A 211 -10.59 1.51 -3.77
CA LEU A 211 -11.18 2.39 -4.77
C LEU A 211 -10.17 2.65 -5.90
N VAL A 212 -10.69 2.74 -7.12
CA VAL A 212 -9.96 3.22 -8.31
C VAL A 212 -10.62 4.52 -8.74
N CYS A 213 -9.86 5.59 -8.91
CA CYS A 213 -10.39 6.90 -9.32
C CYS A 213 -9.66 7.42 -10.56
N GLY A 214 -10.42 8.08 -11.46
CA GLY A 214 -9.90 8.64 -12.70
C GLY A 214 -10.99 9.38 -13.47
N SER A 215 -10.78 9.56 -14.78
CA SER A 215 -11.83 10.11 -15.66
C SER A 215 -13.01 9.15 -15.78
N ARG A 216 -14.19 9.66 -16.15
CA ARG A 216 -15.38 8.82 -16.40
C ARG A 216 -15.14 7.78 -17.48
N GLU A 217 -14.44 8.15 -18.55
CA GLU A 217 -14.09 7.23 -19.63
C GLU A 217 -13.18 6.09 -19.14
N PHE A 218 -12.16 6.41 -18.35
CA PHE A 218 -11.28 5.42 -17.73
C PHE A 218 -12.05 4.49 -16.80
N ILE A 219 -12.91 5.03 -15.92
CA ILE A 219 -13.73 4.23 -14.99
C ILE A 219 -14.71 3.34 -15.76
N GLY A 220 -15.28 3.80 -16.86
CA GLY A 220 -16.12 2.95 -17.71
C GLY A 220 -15.37 1.71 -18.25
N ARG A 221 -14.11 1.87 -18.66
CA ARG A 221 -13.25 0.74 -19.06
C ARG A 221 -12.89 -0.15 -17.85
N ALA A 222 -12.52 0.44 -16.72
CA ALA A 222 -12.16 -0.27 -15.51
C ALA A 222 -13.33 -1.10 -14.96
N ARG A 223 -14.58 -0.60 -15.02
CA ARG A 223 -15.80 -1.32 -14.63
C ARG A 223 -16.02 -2.58 -15.49
N ARG A 224 -15.74 -2.52 -16.78
CA ARG A 224 -15.81 -3.69 -17.68
C ARG A 224 -14.74 -4.74 -17.30
N TRP A 225 -13.52 -4.30 -17.04
CA TRP A 225 -12.45 -5.18 -16.57
C TRP A 225 -12.78 -5.79 -15.21
N ARG A 226 -13.29 -4.99 -14.24
CA ARG A 226 -13.77 -5.51 -12.96
C ARG A 226 -14.79 -6.64 -13.15
N LYS A 227 -15.76 -6.45 -14.07
CA LYS A 227 -16.75 -7.49 -14.38
C LYS A 227 -16.12 -8.74 -14.95
N MET A 228 -15.21 -8.62 -15.91
CA MET A 228 -14.51 -9.74 -16.55
C MET A 228 -13.69 -10.56 -15.55
N LEU A 229 -13.06 -9.89 -14.59
CA LEU A 229 -12.26 -10.50 -13.52
C LEU A 229 -13.09 -11.09 -12.37
N GLY A 230 -14.42 -11.10 -12.48
CA GLY A 230 -15.30 -11.64 -11.45
C GLY A 230 -15.60 -10.69 -10.28
N GLY A 231 -15.17 -9.42 -10.36
CA GLY A 231 -15.36 -8.41 -9.32
C GLY A 231 -16.70 -7.64 -9.38
N GLY A 232 -17.61 -7.99 -10.29
CA GLY A 232 -18.97 -7.45 -10.32
C GLY A 232 -19.84 -8.15 -9.30
N MET A 233 -19.92 -7.57 -8.10
CA MET A 233 -20.73 -8.05 -6.98
C MET A 233 -22.17 -7.54 -7.10
N ARG A 234 -23.09 -8.01 -6.24
CA ARG A 234 -24.50 -7.63 -6.22
C ARG A 234 -24.74 -6.58 -5.11
N GLN A 235 -25.33 -6.94 -4.01
CA GLN A 235 -25.67 -6.05 -2.87
C GLN A 235 -24.40 -5.74 -2.06
N VAL A 236 -23.39 -5.20 -2.71
CA VAL A 236 -22.06 -4.95 -2.13
C VAL A 236 -22.02 -3.69 -1.25
N GLY A 237 -23.10 -2.92 -1.23
CA GLY A 237 -23.30 -1.82 -0.28
C GLY A 237 -23.07 -2.22 1.16
N VAL A 238 -23.32 -3.48 1.53
CA VAL A 238 -22.95 -4.04 2.84
C VAL A 238 -21.46 -3.81 3.14
N LEU A 239 -20.57 -4.00 2.18
CA LEU A 239 -19.13 -3.80 2.34
C LEU A 239 -18.74 -2.33 2.14
N ALA A 240 -19.37 -1.66 1.18
CA ALA A 240 -19.12 -0.25 0.90
C ALA A 240 -19.45 0.68 2.09
N ALA A 241 -20.43 0.32 2.91
CA ALA A 241 -20.79 1.05 4.12
C ALA A 241 -19.62 1.16 5.11
N ALA A 242 -18.84 0.09 5.30
CA ALA A 242 -17.59 0.15 6.08
C ALA A 242 -16.55 1.07 5.43
N GLY A 243 -16.53 1.14 4.11
CA GLY A 243 -15.66 2.05 3.35
C GLY A 243 -16.00 3.53 3.59
N LEU A 244 -17.27 3.88 3.68
CA LEU A 244 -17.71 5.24 4.05
C LEU A 244 -17.19 5.63 5.44
N VAL A 245 -17.42 4.78 6.44
CA VAL A 245 -16.93 4.99 7.81
C VAL A 245 -15.39 5.09 7.82
N ALA A 246 -14.71 4.28 7.01
CA ALA A 246 -13.26 4.32 6.89
C ALA A 246 -12.75 5.68 6.40
N LEU A 247 -13.37 6.23 5.36
CA LEU A 247 -12.97 7.52 4.80
C LEU A 247 -13.36 8.72 5.67
N GLU A 248 -14.48 8.64 6.37
CA GLU A 248 -15.01 9.72 7.20
C GLU A 248 -14.36 9.79 8.60
N GLN A 249 -13.96 8.63 9.17
CA GLN A 249 -13.56 8.57 10.58
C GLN A 249 -12.15 8.05 10.84
N MET A 250 -11.53 7.33 9.88
CA MET A 250 -10.27 6.64 10.17
C MET A 250 -9.02 7.34 9.60
N VAL A 251 -9.20 8.36 8.77
CA VAL A 251 -8.06 9.03 8.11
C VAL A 251 -7.18 9.76 9.12
N GLU A 252 -7.75 10.65 9.92
CA GLU A 252 -6.98 11.49 10.84
C GLU A 252 -6.26 10.68 11.92
N ARG A 253 -6.83 9.56 12.34
CA ARG A 253 -6.20 8.68 13.33
C ARG A 253 -4.92 7.98 12.83
N LEU A 254 -4.64 7.98 11.53
CA LEU A 254 -3.37 7.45 10.99
C LEU A 254 -2.15 8.15 11.59
N ALA A 255 -2.31 9.37 12.11
CA ALA A 255 -1.27 10.08 12.85
C ALA A 255 -0.80 9.31 14.10
N GLU A 256 -1.69 8.55 14.76
CA GLU A 256 -1.35 7.71 15.90
C GLU A 256 -0.46 6.53 15.46
N ASP A 257 -0.77 5.92 14.32
CA ASP A 257 0.01 4.84 13.75
C ASP A 257 1.44 5.33 13.42
N HIS A 258 1.56 6.54 12.87
CA HIS A 258 2.87 7.16 12.59
C HIS A 258 3.66 7.45 13.87
N ALA A 259 3.00 7.96 14.91
CA ALA A 259 3.64 8.20 16.20
C ALA A 259 4.15 6.89 16.84
N ASN A 260 3.35 5.82 16.76
CA ASN A 260 3.71 4.50 17.23
C ASN A 260 4.87 3.90 16.42
N ALA A 261 4.88 4.06 15.10
CA ALA A 261 5.99 3.62 14.24
C ALA A 261 7.29 4.36 14.58
N LYS A 262 7.22 5.67 14.77
CA LYS A 262 8.38 6.49 15.18
C LYS A 262 8.92 6.02 16.53
N ARG A 263 8.05 5.84 17.54
CA ARG A 263 8.44 5.32 18.87
C ARG A 263 9.11 3.96 18.76
N LEU A 264 8.55 3.04 17.97
CA LEU A 264 9.13 1.73 17.71
C LEU A 264 10.52 1.84 17.09
N GLY A 265 10.66 2.64 16.02
CA GLY A 265 11.93 2.85 15.34
C GLY A 265 13.02 3.44 16.23
N GLU A 266 12.69 4.48 17.02
CA GLU A 266 13.61 5.10 17.99
C GLU A 266 14.04 4.12 19.10
N GLY A 267 13.13 3.24 19.53
CA GLY A 267 13.45 2.18 20.48
C GLY A 267 14.38 1.13 19.90
N LEU A 268 14.09 0.65 18.68
CA LEU A 268 14.91 -0.33 17.96
C LEU A 268 16.32 0.17 17.68
N ALA A 269 16.49 1.46 17.36
CA ALA A 269 17.79 2.07 17.08
C ALA A 269 18.79 1.99 18.25
N ARG A 270 18.31 1.74 19.47
CA ARG A 270 19.13 1.64 20.71
C ARG A 270 19.53 0.22 21.07
N LEU A 271 19.05 -0.77 20.29
CA LEU A 271 19.23 -2.18 20.61
C LEU A 271 20.53 -2.72 20.00
N PRO A 272 21.29 -3.54 20.74
CA PRO A 272 22.50 -4.14 20.21
C PRO A 272 22.18 -5.10 19.05
N GLY A 273 23.01 -5.07 17.99
CA GLY A 273 22.86 -5.92 16.82
C GLY A 273 21.65 -5.61 15.95
N VAL A 274 20.99 -4.47 16.16
CA VAL A 274 19.90 -3.95 15.32
C VAL A 274 20.39 -2.71 14.58
N ARG A 275 20.11 -2.68 13.27
CA ARG A 275 20.41 -1.53 12.40
C ARG A 275 19.13 -1.03 11.74
N ILE A 276 18.84 0.25 11.86
CA ILE A 276 17.68 0.92 11.29
C ILE A 276 18.06 2.29 10.75
N ASP A 277 17.48 2.66 9.62
CA ASP A 277 17.54 4.02 9.09
C ASP A 277 16.27 4.77 9.52
N LEU A 278 16.39 5.60 10.56
CA LEU A 278 15.27 6.36 11.10
C LEU A 278 14.70 7.38 10.11
N SER A 279 15.47 7.83 9.12
CA SER A 279 14.99 8.77 8.10
C SER A 279 13.92 8.14 7.18
N ARG A 280 13.88 6.82 7.12
CA ARG A 280 12.88 6.04 6.37
C ARG A 280 11.61 5.71 7.17
N VAL A 281 11.60 5.92 8.47
CA VAL A 281 10.40 5.76 9.32
C VAL A 281 9.55 7.02 9.19
N GLN A 282 8.81 7.12 8.10
CA GLN A 282 8.06 8.32 7.72
C GLN A 282 6.55 8.17 7.93
N THR A 283 6.05 6.93 8.00
CA THR A 283 4.64 6.61 8.21
C THR A 283 4.50 5.43 9.18
N ASN A 284 3.64 4.47 8.90
CA ASN A 284 3.32 3.35 9.77
C ASN A 284 4.16 2.09 9.54
N ILE A 285 5.16 2.12 8.67
CA ILE A 285 6.00 0.95 8.37
C ILE A 285 7.41 1.18 8.92
N VAL A 286 7.93 0.20 9.65
CA VAL A 286 9.27 0.19 10.22
C VAL A 286 10.02 -1.02 9.67
N ILE A 287 11.11 -0.78 8.94
CA ILE A 287 12.03 -1.84 8.46
C ILE A 287 13.35 -1.69 9.19
N PHE A 288 13.83 -2.79 9.75
CA PHE A 288 15.12 -2.85 10.42
C PHE A 288 15.87 -4.15 10.09
N PHE A 289 17.14 -4.17 10.37
CA PHE A 289 18.04 -5.29 10.06
C PHE A 289 18.64 -5.84 11.34
N VAL A 290 18.85 -7.15 11.36
CA VAL A 290 19.52 -7.86 12.47
C VAL A 290 20.89 -8.30 11.95
N ASP A 291 21.95 -7.77 12.54
CA ASP A 291 23.32 -7.94 12.06
C ASP A 291 23.93 -9.29 12.52
N ARG A 292 23.21 -10.40 12.20
CA ARG A 292 23.71 -11.76 12.44
C ARG A 292 23.04 -12.77 11.50
N PRO A 293 23.78 -13.80 11.06
CA PRO A 293 23.19 -14.89 10.27
C PRO A 293 22.06 -15.59 11.03
N GLY A 294 20.93 -15.81 10.36
CA GLY A 294 19.73 -16.43 10.96
C GLY A 294 19.01 -15.58 12.01
N GLY A 295 19.53 -14.37 12.33
CA GLY A 295 18.99 -13.54 13.42
C GLY A 295 17.56 -13.08 13.16
N ALA A 296 17.18 -12.78 11.93
CA ALA A 296 15.81 -12.38 11.62
C ALA A 296 14.80 -13.50 11.91
N GLN A 297 15.08 -14.72 11.47
CA GLN A 297 14.23 -15.88 11.74
C GLN A 297 14.12 -16.18 13.24
N THR A 298 15.25 -16.13 13.95
CA THR A 298 15.30 -16.35 15.40
C THR A 298 14.50 -15.28 16.14
N LEU A 299 14.66 -14.00 15.72
CA LEU A 299 13.92 -12.89 16.33
C LEU A 299 12.40 -13.06 16.18
N VAL A 300 11.94 -13.47 15.00
CA VAL A 300 10.52 -13.76 14.76
C VAL A 300 10.01 -14.83 15.73
N SER A 301 10.75 -15.93 15.88
CA SER A 301 10.36 -17.05 16.75
C SER A 301 10.35 -16.65 18.23
N GLU A 302 11.39 -15.95 18.69
CA GLU A 302 11.50 -15.52 20.07
C GLU A 302 10.49 -14.42 20.45
N CYS A 303 10.18 -13.51 19.52
CA CYS A 303 9.11 -12.54 19.67
C CYS A 303 7.73 -13.22 19.77
N ALA A 304 7.48 -14.22 18.91
CA ALA A 304 6.23 -14.96 18.92
C ALA A 304 6.01 -15.68 20.27
N ALA A 305 7.08 -16.26 20.88
CA ALA A 305 7.04 -16.86 22.22
C ALA A 305 6.68 -15.83 23.32
N ARG A 306 6.92 -14.54 23.07
CA ARG A 306 6.57 -13.40 23.95
C ARG A 306 5.29 -12.69 23.52
N LYS A 307 4.47 -13.34 22.69
CA LYS A 307 3.20 -12.79 22.18
C LYS A 307 3.36 -11.50 21.34
N VAL A 308 4.50 -11.32 20.69
CA VAL A 308 4.77 -10.27 19.73
C VAL A 308 4.98 -10.89 18.36
N LYS A 309 4.12 -10.57 17.39
CA LYS A 309 4.21 -11.07 16.01
C LYS A 309 4.79 -10.00 15.09
N ILE A 310 5.85 -10.36 14.37
CA ILE A 310 6.55 -9.53 13.40
C ILE A 310 6.73 -10.30 12.09
N HIS A 311 7.10 -9.62 11.01
CA HIS A 311 7.23 -10.24 9.69
C HIS A 311 8.65 -10.13 9.14
N GLN A 312 9.26 -11.28 8.86
CA GLN A 312 10.54 -11.37 8.15
C GLN A 312 10.33 -11.09 6.66
N ILE A 313 11.09 -10.18 6.08
CA ILE A 313 11.02 -9.80 4.66
C ILE A 313 12.30 -10.09 3.87
N GLY A 314 13.32 -10.62 4.51
CA GLY A 314 14.60 -11.01 3.95
C GLY A 314 15.47 -11.75 4.95
N PRO A 315 16.65 -12.24 4.56
CA PRO A 315 17.52 -13.04 5.45
C PRO A 315 17.90 -12.34 6.76
N THR A 316 18.06 -11.02 6.75
CA THR A 316 18.39 -10.20 7.91
C THR A 316 17.38 -9.11 8.20
N SER A 317 16.32 -8.95 7.39
CA SER A 317 15.40 -7.83 7.46
C SER A 317 14.03 -8.21 8.01
N ILE A 318 13.55 -7.37 8.91
CA ILE A 318 12.23 -7.45 9.55
C ILE A 318 11.42 -6.22 9.16
N ARG A 319 10.12 -6.42 8.94
CA ARG A 319 9.15 -5.34 8.79
C ARG A 319 8.12 -5.42 9.92
N CYS A 320 7.91 -4.30 10.58
CA CYS A 320 6.80 -4.06 11.49
C CYS A 320 5.87 -3.00 10.90
N VAL A 321 4.57 -3.14 11.12
CA VAL A 321 3.56 -2.19 10.66
C VAL A 321 2.65 -1.85 11.83
N THR A 322 2.55 -0.57 12.17
CA THR A 322 1.63 -0.08 13.21
C THR A 322 0.26 0.20 12.61
N HIS A 323 -0.78 0.01 13.40
CA HIS A 323 -2.16 0.17 12.99
C HIS A 323 -3.07 0.32 14.22
N LYS A 324 -4.36 0.61 14.01
CA LYS A 324 -5.34 0.92 15.07
C LYS A 324 -5.48 -0.12 16.20
N ASP A 325 -5.16 -1.38 15.94
CA ASP A 325 -5.27 -2.46 16.93
C ASP A 325 -3.95 -2.69 17.70
N VAL A 326 -3.01 -1.74 17.59
CA VAL A 326 -1.74 -1.71 18.33
C VAL A 326 -1.56 -0.30 18.90
N ASP A 327 -1.73 -0.16 20.18
CA ASP A 327 -1.60 1.11 20.89
C ASP A 327 -0.16 1.37 21.36
N ARG A 328 0.02 2.47 22.11
CA ARG A 328 1.33 2.87 22.65
C ARG A 328 1.90 1.86 23.62
N ASP A 329 1.05 1.28 24.48
CA ASP A 329 1.48 0.32 25.51
C ASP A 329 1.89 -1.00 24.84
N ASP A 330 1.23 -1.38 23.76
CA ASP A 330 1.62 -2.51 22.92
C ASP A 330 2.99 -2.30 22.27
N ILE A 331 3.30 -1.09 21.82
CA ILE A 331 4.63 -0.74 21.30
C ILE A 331 5.69 -0.89 22.40
N ASP A 332 5.39 -0.45 23.63
CA ASP A 332 6.32 -0.58 24.76
C ASP A 332 6.55 -2.05 25.13
N ARG A 333 5.51 -2.89 25.10
CA ARG A 333 5.62 -4.34 25.28
C ARG A 333 6.49 -4.98 24.18
N ALA A 334 6.30 -4.58 22.93
CA ALA A 334 7.12 -5.06 21.81
C ALA A 334 8.59 -4.66 21.99
N LEU A 335 8.87 -3.40 22.35
CA LEU A 335 10.22 -2.92 22.61
C LEU A 335 10.89 -3.63 23.80
N GLN A 336 10.13 -3.95 24.86
CA GLN A 336 10.61 -4.77 25.96
C GLN A 336 11.04 -6.15 25.48
N ALA A 337 10.20 -6.83 24.68
CA ALA A 337 10.52 -8.15 24.13
C ALA A 337 11.79 -8.11 23.26
N PHE A 338 11.91 -7.14 22.36
CA PHE A 338 13.12 -6.94 21.56
C PHE A 338 14.36 -6.71 22.41
N THR A 339 14.24 -5.89 23.46
CA THR A 339 15.35 -5.58 24.37
C THR A 339 15.83 -6.82 25.12
N GLU A 340 14.93 -7.63 25.66
CA GLU A 340 15.26 -8.87 26.35
C GLU A 340 15.99 -9.85 25.42
N ILE A 341 15.48 -10.03 24.20
CA ILE A 341 16.05 -10.95 23.21
C ILE A 341 17.46 -10.48 22.80
N THR A 342 17.61 -9.22 22.37
CA THR A 342 18.88 -8.73 21.85
C THR A 342 19.96 -8.67 22.92
N ARG A 343 19.63 -8.30 24.17
CA ARG A 343 20.55 -8.34 25.30
C ARG A 343 20.94 -9.77 25.71
N HIS A 344 20.02 -10.73 25.59
CA HIS A 344 20.35 -12.14 25.82
C HIS A 344 21.38 -12.62 24.78
N TRP A 345 21.19 -12.25 23.49
CA TRP A 345 22.13 -12.59 22.43
C TRP A 345 23.51 -11.95 22.62
N GLU A 346 23.56 -10.71 23.10
CA GLU A 346 24.81 -10.01 23.38
C GLU A 346 25.64 -10.74 24.45
N ARG A 347 24.97 -11.22 25.53
CA ARG A 347 25.64 -11.86 26.66
C ARG A 347 26.04 -13.32 26.45
N HIS A 348 25.27 -14.07 25.65
CA HIS A 348 25.43 -15.53 25.59
C HIS A 348 25.81 -16.04 24.19
N GLY A 349 26.08 -15.13 23.22
CA GLY A 349 26.17 -15.52 21.83
C GLY A 349 24.86 -16.20 21.42
N GLY A 350 24.00 -15.60 20.61
CA GLY A 350 22.68 -16.19 20.32
C GLY A 350 22.77 -17.59 19.70
N PRO A 351 21.63 -18.28 19.51
CA PRO A 351 21.59 -19.65 19.03
C PRO A 351 22.41 -19.80 17.74
N PRO A 352 23.07 -20.96 17.53
CA PRO A 352 23.84 -21.22 16.31
C PRO A 352 22.92 -21.04 15.11
N ALA A 353 23.45 -20.47 14.03
CA ALA A 353 22.77 -20.46 12.75
C ALA A 353 22.42 -21.94 12.42
N ASN A 354 21.13 -22.30 12.48
CA ASN A 354 20.71 -23.61 12.02
C ASN A 354 21.07 -23.68 10.54
N GLY A 355 22.11 -24.46 10.22
CA GLY A 355 22.37 -24.89 8.88
C GLY A 355 21.24 -25.81 8.43
N HIS A 356 20.51 -25.37 7.43
CA HIS A 356 20.01 -26.19 6.29
C HIS A 356 19.27 -25.27 5.35
#